data_6638302f176cb9dae028f0eb0aa43b74
#
_entry.id   6638302f176cb9dae028f0eb0aa43b74
#
_cell.length_a   1.000
_cell.length_b   1.000
_cell.length_c   1.000
_cell.angle_alpha   90.00
_cell.angle_beta   90.00
_cell.angle_gamma   90.00
#
_symmetry.space_group_name_H-M   'P 1'
#
loop_
_entity.id
_entity.type
_entity.pdbx_description
1 polymer ?
#
loop_
_entity_poly.entity_id
_entity_poly.type
_entity_poly.pdbx_seq_one_letter_code
_entity_poly.pdbx_strand_id
1 'polypeptide(L)'
;PLEIKDAARFLARARVMPVDVLDVGGHACLCTTILGFYPEFARTFDRRDHGGRWWRKAFTLVTSLPRTFSEARPLRLSWKHEGGEGRARTKFSAFVPGRYRAATGIVPVRTDFRSGTMTAYIGRQRHAAAAMRGMFDYIFGRQEQNEELTIFKSARLEIQAERRRDAMVMIDGEILRLRFPLVLAILPQRLNVLAAAEILEAAP
;
A
#
# COMPACT_ATOMS: atom_id res chain seq x y z
N PRO A 1 0.94 20.69 9.30
CA PRO A 1 0.33 21.76 10.08
C PRO A 1 -1.05 22.08 9.53
N LEU A 2 -2.03 22.25 10.44
CA LEU A 2 -3.43 22.52 10.10
C LEU A 2 -3.70 24.02 9.97
N GLU A 3 -2.83 24.85 10.54
CA GLU A 3 -2.96 26.31 10.49
C GLU A 3 -1.92 26.94 9.55
N ILE A 4 -2.31 28.01 8.86
CA ILE A 4 -1.44 28.72 7.89
C ILE A 4 -0.14 29.21 8.55
N LYS A 5 -0.22 29.72 9.80
CA LYS A 5 0.94 30.18 10.56
C LYS A 5 1.95 29.06 10.84
N ASP A 6 1.46 27.86 11.16
CA ASP A 6 2.31 26.70 11.42
C ASP A 6 2.90 26.14 10.13
N ALA A 7 2.13 26.19 9.04
CA ALA A 7 2.65 25.85 7.72
C ALA A 7 3.78 26.80 7.30
N ALA A 8 3.62 28.11 7.50
CA ALA A 8 4.67 29.08 7.19
C ALA A 8 5.92 28.88 8.05
N ARG A 9 5.77 28.61 9.36
CA ARG A 9 6.90 28.31 10.25
C ARG A 9 7.62 27.02 9.86
N PHE A 10 6.83 25.99 9.45
CA PHE A 10 7.40 24.75 8.95
C PHE A 10 8.24 25.00 7.70
N LEU A 11 7.69 25.69 6.69
CA LEU A 11 8.38 26.00 5.43
C LEU A 11 9.68 26.78 5.67
N ALA A 12 9.70 27.72 6.63
CA ALA A 12 10.89 28.50 6.96
C ALA A 12 12.03 27.66 7.58
N ARG A 13 11.74 26.48 8.13
CA ARG A 13 12.69 25.59 8.82
C ARG A 13 12.92 24.26 8.11
N ALA A 14 12.06 23.94 7.17
CA ALA A 14 12.12 22.67 6.45
C ALA A 14 13.39 22.59 5.59
N ARG A 15 13.92 21.38 5.50
CA ARG A 15 15.02 21.04 4.61
C ARG A 15 14.57 20.13 3.49
N VAL A 16 15.24 20.21 2.37
CA VAL A 16 14.99 19.31 1.23
C VAL A 16 15.51 17.92 1.57
N MET A 17 14.65 16.93 1.41
CA MET A 17 14.97 15.52 1.57
C MET A 17 14.60 14.76 0.29
N PRO A 18 15.58 14.17 -0.41
CA PRO A 18 15.28 13.26 -1.52
C PRO A 18 14.67 11.96 -0.97
N VAL A 19 13.62 11.48 -1.63
CA VAL A 19 12.91 10.25 -1.24
C VAL A 19 12.74 9.32 -2.42
N ASP A 20 12.72 8.03 -2.14
CA ASP A 20 12.44 6.99 -3.11
C ASP A 20 10.99 7.02 -3.54
N VAL A 21 10.75 6.82 -4.83
CA VAL A 21 9.44 6.69 -5.44
C VAL A 21 9.29 5.27 -5.97
N LEU A 22 8.13 4.66 -5.77
CA LEU A 22 7.81 3.38 -6.39
C LEU A 22 7.16 3.65 -7.75
N ASP A 23 7.77 3.17 -8.82
CA ASP A 23 7.14 3.11 -10.14
C ASP A 23 6.29 1.85 -10.25
N VAL A 24 5.06 1.99 -10.68
CA VAL A 24 4.09 0.90 -10.85
C VAL A 24 3.59 0.91 -12.28
N GLY A 25 4.32 0.26 -13.16
CA GLY A 25 3.98 0.22 -14.59
C GLY A 25 3.90 1.60 -15.24
N GLY A 26 4.79 2.54 -14.89
CA GLY A 26 4.83 3.91 -15.37
C GLY A 26 4.06 4.92 -14.51
N HIS A 27 3.46 4.50 -13.39
CA HIS A 27 2.74 5.38 -12.45
C HIS A 27 3.52 5.53 -11.15
N ALA A 28 3.74 6.77 -10.70
CA ALA A 28 4.42 7.05 -9.45
C ALA A 28 3.53 6.72 -8.24
N CYS A 29 4.12 6.07 -7.25
CA CYS A 29 3.49 5.75 -5.97
C CYS A 29 4.38 6.21 -4.82
N LEU A 30 3.83 6.97 -3.90
CA LEU A 30 4.53 7.54 -2.74
C LEU A 30 4.16 6.83 -1.43
N CYS A 31 2.94 6.30 -1.36
CA CYS A 31 2.41 5.67 -0.14
C CYS A 31 2.18 4.17 -0.33
N THR A 32 1.23 3.77 -1.16
CA THR A 32 0.86 2.36 -1.27
C THR A 32 0.21 2.02 -2.60
N THR A 33 0.54 0.84 -3.08
CA THR A 33 -0.15 0.19 -4.20
C THR A 33 -0.86 -1.04 -3.68
N ILE A 34 -2.15 -1.19 -4.01
CA ILE A 34 -2.96 -2.35 -3.58
C ILE A 34 -3.53 -3.06 -4.81
N LEU A 35 -3.36 -4.37 -4.83
CA LEU A 35 -3.88 -5.27 -5.85
C LEU A 35 -4.79 -6.32 -5.21
N GLY A 36 -5.91 -6.62 -5.85
CA GLY A 36 -6.85 -7.63 -5.39
C GLY A 36 -8.27 -7.10 -5.21
N PHE A 37 -8.96 -7.49 -4.13
CA PHE A 37 -10.37 -7.14 -3.92
C PHE A 37 -10.60 -5.67 -3.55
N TYR A 38 -9.63 -5.05 -2.89
CA TYR A 38 -9.79 -3.71 -2.32
C TYR A 38 -10.05 -2.62 -3.36
N PRO A 39 -9.37 -2.53 -4.51
CA PRO A 39 -9.70 -1.56 -5.54
C PRO A 39 -11.13 -1.70 -6.09
N GLU A 40 -11.61 -2.93 -6.27
CA GLU A 40 -12.99 -3.18 -6.72
C GLU A 40 -14.01 -2.77 -5.64
N PHE A 41 -13.69 -3.06 -4.38
CA PHE A 41 -14.48 -2.64 -3.23
C PHE A 41 -14.54 -1.12 -3.07
N ALA A 42 -13.40 -0.44 -3.08
CA ALA A 42 -13.30 1.02 -2.94
C ALA A 42 -14.10 1.74 -4.04
N ARG A 43 -14.01 1.28 -5.29
CA ARG A 43 -14.79 1.84 -6.41
C ARG A 43 -16.30 1.68 -6.23
N THR A 44 -16.74 0.56 -5.68
CA THR A 44 -18.16 0.30 -5.43
C THR A 44 -18.67 1.13 -4.26
N PHE A 45 -17.84 1.35 -3.27
CA PHE A 45 -18.14 2.14 -2.09
C PHE A 45 -18.25 3.64 -2.42
N ASP A 46 -17.28 4.17 -3.17
CA ASP A 46 -17.24 5.58 -3.56
C ASP A 46 -18.46 5.99 -4.42
N ARG A 47 -18.91 5.08 -5.30
CA ARG A 47 -20.11 5.30 -6.12
C ARG A 47 -21.42 5.42 -5.33
N ARG A 48 -21.49 4.88 -4.11
CA ARG A 48 -22.72 4.80 -3.30
C ARG A 48 -22.90 5.96 -2.34
N ASP A 49 -21.87 6.78 -2.11
CA ASP A 49 -21.87 7.72 -0.99
C ASP A 49 -21.67 9.17 -1.42
N HIS A 50 -22.76 9.81 -1.79
CA HIS A 50 -22.83 11.25 -1.97
C HIS A 50 -23.59 11.86 -0.78
N GLY A 51 -22.90 12.08 0.37
CA GLY A 51 -23.42 12.91 1.45
C GLY A 51 -23.65 12.30 2.83
N GLY A 52 -23.03 11.17 3.14
CA GLY A 52 -23.16 10.51 4.47
C GLY A 52 -22.20 11.03 5.54
N ARG A 53 -22.63 11.01 6.82
CA ARG A 53 -21.76 11.28 7.98
C ARG A 53 -20.64 10.25 8.03
N TRP A 54 -19.38 10.67 8.29
CA TRP A 54 -18.17 9.85 8.23
C TRP A 54 -18.24 8.53 9.04
N TRP A 55 -18.93 8.51 10.19
CA TRP A 55 -19.11 7.32 11.01
C TRP A 55 -20.00 6.26 10.37
N ARG A 56 -21.00 6.67 9.55
CA ARG A 56 -21.83 5.74 8.76
C ARG A 56 -20.97 5.09 7.67
N LYS A 57 -20.05 5.85 7.07
CA LYS A 57 -19.07 5.31 6.11
C LYS A 57 -18.19 4.27 6.77
N ALA A 58 -17.63 4.58 7.94
CA ALA A 58 -16.80 3.66 8.70
C ALA A 58 -17.56 2.38 9.08
N PHE A 59 -18.81 2.49 9.55
CA PHE A 59 -19.64 1.36 9.88
C PHE A 59 -20.00 0.49 8.68
N THR A 60 -20.37 1.11 7.55
CA THR A 60 -20.63 0.39 6.29
C THR A 60 -19.37 -0.29 5.78
N LEU A 61 -18.22 0.35 5.88
CA LEU A 61 -16.93 -0.23 5.53
C LEU A 61 -16.67 -1.53 6.34
N VAL A 62 -16.77 -1.44 7.65
CA VAL A 62 -16.49 -2.57 8.55
C VAL A 62 -17.47 -3.72 8.33
N THR A 63 -18.76 -3.44 8.12
CA THR A 63 -19.77 -4.47 7.95
C THR A 63 -19.81 -5.10 6.55
N SER A 64 -19.48 -4.34 5.50
CA SER A 64 -19.49 -4.85 4.12
C SER A 64 -18.19 -5.52 3.70
N LEU A 65 -17.07 -5.19 4.35
CA LEU A 65 -15.74 -5.70 4.01
C LEU A 65 -15.65 -7.24 4.07
N PRO A 66 -16.15 -7.93 5.13
CA PRO A 66 -16.07 -9.39 5.21
C PRO A 66 -16.82 -10.09 4.09
N ARG A 67 -18.00 -9.58 3.75
CA ARG A 67 -18.83 -10.13 2.67
C ARG A 67 -18.16 -9.94 1.32
N THR A 68 -17.72 -8.72 1.01
CA THR A 68 -17.02 -8.40 -0.24
C THR A 68 -15.74 -9.20 -0.38
N PHE A 69 -14.99 -9.37 0.71
CA PHE A 69 -13.80 -10.22 0.71
C PHE A 69 -14.14 -11.69 0.43
N SER A 70 -15.21 -12.21 1.01
CA SER A 70 -15.65 -13.60 0.78
C SER A 70 -16.05 -13.83 -0.67
N GLU A 71 -16.79 -12.91 -1.26
CA GLU A 71 -17.30 -12.96 -2.63
C GLU A 71 -16.21 -12.69 -3.68
N ALA A 72 -15.13 -11.99 -3.30
CA ALA A 72 -14.04 -11.65 -4.20
C ALA A 72 -13.31 -12.88 -4.73
N ARG A 73 -13.11 -12.92 -6.04
CA ARG A 73 -12.35 -13.99 -6.70
C ARG A 73 -10.86 -13.80 -6.45
N PRO A 74 -10.16 -14.82 -5.91
CA PRO A 74 -8.73 -14.71 -5.68
C PRO A 74 -7.97 -14.62 -7.00
N LEU A 75 -6.91 -13.83 -6.99
CA LEU A 75 -5.91 -13.77 -8.05
C LEU A 75 -4.88 -14.89 -7.83
N ARG A 76 -4.48 -15.55 -8.90
CA ARG A 76 -3.31 -16.43 -8.90
C ARG A 76 -2.15 -15.60 -9.43
N LEU A 77 -1.31 -15.14 -8.51
CA LEU A 77 -0.15 -14.33 -8.83
C LEU A 77 1.10 -15.20 -8.87
N SER A 78 1.95 -14.92 -9.84
CA SER A 78 3.36 -15.30 -9.83
C SER A 78 4.20 -14.04 -9.86
N TRP A 79 5.35 -14.09 -9.22
CA TRP A 79 6.27 -12.96 -9.18
C TRP A 79 7.72 -13.40 -9.27
N LYS A 80 8.55 -12.48 -9.78
CA LYS A 80 10.01 -12.59 -9.81
C LYS A 80 10.64 -11.34 -9.25
N HIS A 81 11.69 -11.52 -8.44
CA HIS A 81 12.51 -10.43 -7.90
C HIS A 81 13.95 -10.93 -7.71
N GLU A 82 14.87 -10.05 -7.30
CA GLU A 82 16.29 -10.40 -7.17
C GLU A 82 16.55 -11.55 -6.19
N GLY A 83 15.72 -11.68 -5.15
CA GLY A 83 15.83 -12.72 -4.13
C GLY A 83 15.12 -14.02 -4.46
N GLY A 84 14.49 -14.14 -5.65
CA GLY A 84 13.82 -15.36 -6.06
C GLY A 84 12.49 -15.15 -6.77
N GLU A 85 11.73 -16.21 -6.85
CA GLU A 85 10.38 -16.21 -7.45
C GLU A 85 9.38 -16.91 -6.53
N GLY A 86 8.11 -16.62 -6.75
CA GLY A 86 7.05 -17.24 -5.96
C GLY A 86 5.71 -17.23 -6.65
N ARG A 87 4.78 -17.98 -6.07
CA ARG A 87 3.39 -18.05 -6.52
C ARG A 87 2.46 -18.07 -5.32
N ALA A 88 1.34 -17.37 -5.43
CA ALA A 88 0.30 -17.42 -4.42
C ALA A 88 -1.09 -17.25 -5.04
N ARG A 89 -2.07 -17.81 -4.36
CA ARG A 89 -3.48 -17.49 -4.56
C ARG A 89 -3.86 -16.46 -3.51
N THR A 90 -4.09 -15.23 -3.93
CA THR A 90 -4.31 -14.10 -3.04
C THR A 90 -5.58 -13.34 -3.39
N LYS A 91 -6.20 -12.76 -2.39
CA LYS A 91 -7.25 -11.76 -2.54
C LYS A 91 -6.76 -10.35 -2.24
N PHE A 92 -5.56 -10.23 -1.65
CA PHE A 92 -4.98 -8.95 -1.25
C PHE A 92 -3.46 -8.99 -1.37
N SER A 93 -2.91 -8.00 -2.03
CA SER A 93 -1.47 -7.73 -2.03
C SER A 93 -1.24 -6.23 -1.93
N ALA A 94 -0.26 -5.82 -1.15
CA ALA A 94 0.15 -4.43 -1.01
C ALA A 94 1.64 -4.29 -1.27
N PHE A 95 2.01 -3.19 -1.90
CA PHE A 95 3.40 -2.85 -2.20
C PHE A 95 3.62 -1.40 -1.77
N VAL A 96 4.67 -1.18 -0.98
CA VAL A 96 4.97 0.13 -0.42
C VAL A 96 6.42 0.49 -0.63
N PRO A 97 6.76 1.75 -0.97
CA PRO A 97 8.15 2.18 -1.05
C PRO A 97 8.74 2.22 0.36
N GLY A 98 9.90 1.58 0.55
CA GLY A 98 10.56 1.49 1.84
C GLY A 98 9.84 0.58 2.84
N ARG A 99 9.84 0.99 4.11
CA ARG A 99 9.23 0.25 5.23
C ARG A 99 8.21 1.13 5.96
N TYR A 100 7.13 0.50 6.36
CA TYR A 100 6.12 1.12 7.22
C TYR A 100 6.14 0.49 8.60
N ARG A 101 6.01 1.32 9.63
CA ARG A 101 5.90 0.89 11.03
C ARG A 101 4.63 1.46 11.63
N ALA A 102 4.02 0.75 12.58
CA ALA A 102 2.98 1.33 13.41
C ALA A 102 3.59 2.50 14.19
N ALA A 103 3.01 3.68 13.97
CA ALA A 103 3.26 4.82 14.86
C ALA A 103 2.23 4.76 16.01
N THR A 104 2.37 5.67 16.97
CA THR A 104 1.37 5.90 18.04
C THR A 104 0.06 6.40 17.43
N GLY A 105 -0.67 5.51 16.72
CA GLY A 105 -1.90 5.83 15.99
C GLY A 105 -2.32 4.70 15.05
N ILE A 106 -3.49 4.86 14.43
CA ILE A 106 -4.11 3.86 13.55
C ILE A 106 -3.45 3.84 12.15
N VAL A 107 -2.71 4.88 11.79
CA VAL A 107 -2.13 5.02 10.45
C VAL A 107 -0.65 4.62 10.48
N PRO A 108 -0.23 3.60 9.69
CA PRO A 108 1.19 3.26 9.59
C PRO A 108 1.97 4.41 8.95
N VAL A 109 3.12 4.72 9.52
CA VAL A 109 4.01 5.79 9.05
C VAL A 109 5.20 5.17 8.31
N ARG A 110 5.53 5.75 7.16
CA ARG A 110 6.75 5.40 6.44
C ARG A 110 7.97 5.82 7.26
N THR A 111 8.84 4.89 7.57
CA THR A 111 10.04 5.11 8.39
C THR A 111 11.33 5.04 7.59
N ASP A 112 11.24 4.58 6.34
CA ASP A 112 12.39 4.40 5.47
C ASP A 112 12.10 5.06 4.11
N PHE A 113 12.85 6.11 3.82
CA PHE A 113 12.63 6.97 2.65
C PHE A 113 13.65 6.79 1.54
N ARG A 114 14.79 6.10 1.82
CA ARG A 114 15.96 6.05 0.93
C ARG A 114 16.60 4.67 0.81
N SER A 115 15.93 3.62 1.23
CA SER A 115 16.50 2.25 1.21
C SER A 115 16.72 1.68 -0.18
N GLY A 116 16.22 2.31 -1.23
CA GLY A 116 16.28 1.75 -2.58
C GLY A 116 15.42 0.50 -2.75
N THR A 117 14.55 0.17 -1.80
CA THR A 117 13.73 -1.04 -1.83
C THR A 117 12.26 -0.75 -1.55
N MET A 118 11.37 -1.57 -2.12
CA MET A 118 9.97 -1.67 -1.73
C MET A 118 9.78 -2.86 -0.78
N THR A 119 8.74 -2.82 0.03
CA THR A 119 8.24 -3.99 0.77
C THR A 119 6.99 -4.51 0.12
N ALA A 120 6.98 -5.80 -0.22
CA ALA A 120 5.83 -6.50 -0.77
C ALA A 120 5.14 -7.31 0.35
N TYR A 121 3.82 -7.17 0.44
CA TYR A 121 2.93 -7.91 1.34
C TYR A 121 1.95 -8.69 0.49
N ILE A 122 2.07 -10.03 0.45
CA ILE A 122 1.19 -10.88 -0.35
C ILE A 122 0.41 -11.80 0.59
N GLY A 123 -0.90 -11.54 0.70
CA GLY A 123 -1.78 -12.30 1.57
C GLY A 123 -2.07 -13.69 1.02
N ARG A 124 -1.99 -14.71 1.87
CA ARG A 124 -2.38 -16.10 1.59
C ARG A 124 -3.70 -16.46 2.25
N GLN A 125 -4.41 -15.48 2.80
CA GLN A 125 -5.64 -15.69 3.55
C GLN A 125 -6.71 -16.39 2.71
N ARG A 126 -7.23 -17.49 3.25
CA ARG A 126 -8.30 -18.27 2.62
C ARG A 126 -9.69 -17.82 3.08
N HIS A 127 -9.79 -17.26 4.30
CA HIS A 127 -11.04 -16.89 4.95
C HIS A 127 -11.11 -15.38 5.24
N ALA A 128 -12.32 -14.82 5.24
CA ALA A 128 -12.55 -13.40 5.49
C ALA A 128 -12.05 -12.96 6.87
N ALA A 129 -12.23 -13.80 7.90
CA ALA A 129 -11.75 -13.49 9.26
C ALA A 129 -10.22 -13.36 9.32
N ALA A 130 -9.48 -14.25 8.64
CA ALA A 130 -8.03 -14.19 8.55
C ALA A 130 -7.55 -12.95 7.77
N ALA A 131 -8.29 -12.57 6.71
CA ALA A 131 -7.97 -11.36 5.96
C ALA A 131 -8.23 -10.08 6.77
N MET A 132 -9.32 -10.04 7.53
CA MET A 132 -9.58 -8.93 8.45
C MET A 132 -8.48 -8.83 9.52
N ARG A 133 -8.09 -9.96 10.11
CA ARG A 133 -6.96 -10.01 11.05
C ARG A 133 -5.69 -9.49 10.39
N GLY A 134 -5.34 -9.93 9.18
CA GLY A 134 -4.18 -9.44 8.44
C GLY A 134 -4.23 -7.95 8.14
N MET A 135 -5.42 -7.41 7.85
CA MET A 135 -5.63 -5.98 7.67
C MET A 135 -5.44 -5.21 8.99
N PHE A 136 -5.97 -5.72 10.11
CA PHE A 136 -5.73 -5.15 11.43
C PHE A 136 -4.26 -5.23 11.81
N ASP A 137 -3.60 -6.36 11.58
CA ASP A 137 -2.16 -6.52 11.83
C ASP A 137 -1.32 -5.54 10.99
N TYR A 138 -1.75 -5.27 9.74
CA TYR A 138 -1.13 -4.25 8.90
C TYR A 138 -1.34 -2.84 9.47
N ILE A 139 -2.58 -2.48 9.84
CA ILE A 139 -2.92 -1.17 10.41
C ILE A 139 -2.18 -0.94 11.73
N PHE A 140 -2.08 -1.97 12.58
CA PHE A 140 -1.42 -1.87 13.88
C PHE A 140 0.08 -2.20 13.85
N GLY A 141 0.67 -2.40 12.67
CA GLY A 141 2.09 -2.67 12.49
C GLY A 141 2.56 -4.03 13.02
N ARG A 142 1.64 -4.98 13.17
CA ARG A 142 1.90 -6.36 13.59
C ARG A 142 2.08 -7.32 12.43
N GLN A 143 2.24 -6.82 11.23
CA GLN A 143 2.30 -7.62 9.99
C GLN A 143 3.42 -8.68 9.99
N GLU A 144 4.52 -8.41 10.71
CA GLU A 144 5.65 -9.36 10.82
C GLU A 144 5.30 -10.63 11.60
N GLN A 145 4.23 -10.61 12.39
CA GLN A 145 3.75 -11.74 13.19
C GLN A 145 2.68 -12.57 12.46
N ASN A 146 2.28 -12.17 11.25
CA ASN A 146 1.21 -12.82 10.51
C ASN A 146 1.77 -13.84 9.52
N GLU A 147 1.73 -15.12 9.86
CA GLU A 147 2.19 -16.24 9.04
C GLU A 147 1.44 -16.40 7.70
N GLU A 148 0.26 -15.78 7.58
CA GLU A 148 -0.51 -15.78 6.34
C GLU A 148 -0.09 -14.67 5.35
N LEU A 149 0.93 -13.87 5.70
CA LEU A 149 1.53 -12.87 4.82
C LEU A 149 2.89 -13.36 4.34
N THR A 150 3.10 -13.37 3.04
CA THR A 150 4.44 -13.43 2.47
C THR A 150 4.97 -12.00 2.39
N ILE A 151 6.06 -11.74 3.11
CA ILE A 151 6.68 -10.41 3.18
C ILE A 151 8.10 -10.53 2.67
N PHE A 152 8.49 -9.67 1.73
CA PHE A 152 9.85 -9.56 1.25
C PHE A 152 10.16 -8.16 0.75
N LYS A 153 11.44 -7.85 0.64
CA LYS A 153 11.95 -6.59 0.09
C LYS A 153 12.57 -6.83 -1.28
N SER A 154 12.46 -5.85 -2.16
CA SER A 154 13.08 -5.87 -3.48
C SER A 154 13.21 -4.46 -4.05
N ALA A 155 14.21 -4.20 -4.89
CA ALA A 155 14.29 -2.98 -5.67
C ALA A 155 13.41 -3.07 -6.93
N ARG A 156 13.24 -4.29 -7.47
CA ARG A 156 12.43 -4.57 -8.67
C ARG A 156 11.62 -5.84 -8.51
N LEU A 157 10.37 -5.79 -8.94
CA LEU A 157 9.42 -6.89 -8.85
C LEU A 157 8.60 -6.95 -10.13
N GLU A 158 8.54 -8.10 -10.76
CA GLU A 158 7.63 -8.39 -11.87
C GLU A 158 6.51 -9.30 -11.38
N ILE A 159 5.27 -8.91 -11.64
CA ILE A 159 4.08 -9.67 -11.23
C ILE A 159 3.29 -10.07 -12.46
N GLN A 160 2.86 -11.33 -12.48
CA GLN A 160 1.92 -11.84 -13.46
C GLN A 160 0.69 -12.44 -12.78
N ALA A 161 -0.45 -12.37 -13.45
CA ALA A 161 -1.66 -13.05 -13.00
C ALA A 161 -2.08 -14.12 -14.01
N GLU A 162 -2.26 -15.36 -13.53
CA GLU A 162 -2.76 -16.44 -14.38
C GLU A 162 -4.16 -16.11 -14.92
N ARG A 163 -4.34 -16.30 -16.22
CA ARG A 163 -5.63 -16.14 -16.91
C ARG A 163 -6.24 -14.73 -16.84
N ARG A 164 -5.44 -13.72 -16.49
CA ARG A 164 -5.86 -12.32 -16.54
C ARG A 164 -4.84 -11.50 -17.29
N ARG A 165 -5.32 -10.63 -18.19
CA ARG A 165 -4.47 -9.68 -18.92
C ARG A 165 -4.32 -8.35 -18.21
N ASP A 166 -5.25 -8.02 -17.32
CA ASP A 166 -5.26 -6.78 -16.56
C ASP A 166 -5.90 -6.96 -15.17
N ALA A 167 -5.68 -6.00 -14.30
CA ALA A 167 -6.37 -5.90 -13.02
C ALA A 167 -6.61 -4.44 -12.64
N MET A 168 -7.57 -4.25 -11.74
CA MET A 168 -7.72 -2.99 -11.02
C MET A 168 -6.65 -2.90 -9.95
N VAL A 169 -5.91 -1.81 -9.96
CA VAL A 169 -4.83 -1.51 -9.02
C VAL A 169 -5.12 -0.16 -8.39
N MET A 170 -5.04 -0.05 -7.09
CA MET A 170 -5.10 1.23 -6.40
C MET A 170 -3.69 1.72 -6.14
N ILE A 171 -3.38 2.94 -6.57
CA ILE A 171 -2.09 3.61 -6.35
C ILE A 171 -2.39 4.92 -5.63
N ASP A 172 -1.92 5.05 -4.38
CA ASP A 172 -2.10 6.25 -3.54
C ASP A 172 -3.55 6.75 -3.47
N GLY A 173 -4.53 5.84 -3.55
CA GLY A 173 -5.96 6.14 -3.53
C GLY A 173 -6.62 6.22 -4.91
N GLU A 174 -5.88 6.34 -5.99
CA GLU A 174 -6.40 6.31 -7.36
C GLU A 174 -6.54 4.88 -7.87
N ILE A 175 -7.66 4.59 -8.55
CA ILE A 175 -7.94 3.26 -9.08
C ILE A 175 -7.71 3.24 -10.59
N LEU A 176 -6.71 2.49 -11.01
CA LEU A 176 -6.29 2.34 -12.39
C LEU A 176 -6.48 0.90 -12.86
N ARG A 177 -6.65 0.72 -14.17
CA ARG A 177 -6.62 -0.59 -14.81
C ARG A 177 -5.26 -0.79 -15.48
N LEU A 178 -4.43 -1.68 -14.92
CA LEU A 178 -3.10 -1.95 -15.41
C LEU A 178 -2.99 -3.36 -16.00
N ARG A 179 -2.13 -3.51 -17.02
CA ARG A 179 -1.89 -4.77 -17.71
C ARG A 179 -0.80 -5.59 -17.03
N PHE A 180 -0.89 -6.90 -17.13
CA PHE A 180 0.18 -7.82 -16.78
C PHE A 180 1.07 -8.14 -18.01
N PRO A 181 2.38 -8.39 -17.84
CA PRO A 181 3.10 -8.35 -16.56
C PRO A 181 3.17 -6.92 -15.99
N LEU A 182 2.94 -6.80 -14.67
CA LEU A 182 3.04 -5.53 -13.96
C LEU A 182 4.44 -5.45 -13.35
N VAL A 183 5.21 -4.46 -13.77
CA VAL A 183 6.54 -4.20 -13.25
C VAL A 183 6.45 -3.11 -12.20
N LEU A 184 7.00 -3.41 -11.02
CA LEU A 184 7.20 -2.46 -9.94
C LEU A 184 8.71 -2.24 -9.76
N ALA A 185 9.14 -1.00 -9.66
CA ALA A 185 10.55 -0.68 -9.47
C ALA A 185 10.72 0.54 -8.57
N ILE A 186 11.70 0.51 -7.68
CA ILE A 186 12.08 1.70 -6.94
C ILE A 186 12.92 2.60 -7.84
N LEU A 187 12.53 3.86 -7.86
CA LEU A 187 13.31 4.97 -8.42
C LEU A 187 13.98 5.69 -7.24
N PRO A 188 15.27 5.44 -7.01
CA PRO A 188 15.94 5.98 -5.82
C PRO A 188 15.98 7.50 -5.85
N GLN A 189 15.64 8.12 -4.72
CA GLN A 189 15.76 9.56 -4.48
C GLN A 189 15.16 10.45 -5.60
N ARG A 190 14.09 9.97 -6.23
CA ARG A 190 13.51 10.60 -7.42
C ARG A 190 12.69 11.84 -7.12
N LEU A 191 12.21 12.02 -5.89
CA LEU A 191 11.38 13.14 -5.48
C LEU A 191 12.04 13.88 -4.31
N ASN A 192 12.12 15.20 -4.43
CA ASN A 192 12.51 16.07 -3.33
C ASN A 192 11.28 16.54 -2.56
N VAL A 193 11.26 16.28 -1.25
CA VAL A 193 10.21 16.72 -0.34
C VAL A 193 10.79 17.67 0.72
N LEU A 194 9.94 18.54 1.27
CA LEU A 194 10.30 19.35 2.42
C LEU A 194 10.01 18.55 3.70
N ALA A 195 11.03 18.36 4.52
CA ALA A 195 10.94 17.61 5.77
C ALA A 195 11.38 18.46 6.96
N ALA A 196 10.82 18.18 8.13
CA ALA A 196 11.32 18.72 9.39
C ALA A 196 12.72 18.16 9.68
N ALA A 197 13.57 18.95 10.36
CA ALA A 197 14.94 18.55 10.68
C ALA A 197 14.99 17.23 11.48
N GLU A 198 14.02 17.03 12.37
CA GLU A 198 13.89 15.82 13.20
C GLU A 198 13.69 14.54 12.38
N ILE A 199 12.99 14.64 11.23
CA ILE A 199 12.80 13.50 10.33
C ILE A 199 14.10 13.17 9.60
N LEU A 200 14.93 14.17 9.30
CA LEU A 200 16.21 13.98 8.64
C LEU A 200 17.24 13.30 9.55
N GLU A 201 17.19 13.58 10.85
CA GLU A 201 18.06 12.96 11.86
C GLU A 201 17.62 11.54 12.21
N ALA A 202 16.33 11.23 12.08
CA ALA A 202 15.77 9.91 12.35
C ALA A 202 15.77 8.97 11.12
N ALA A 203 16.03 9.48 9.93
CA ALA A 203 16.10 8.69 8.70
C ALA A 203 17.53 8.16 8.50
N PRO A 204 17.74 6.83 8.53
CA PRO A 204 19.04 6.22 8.28
C PRO A 204 19.54 6.48 6.85
#